data_a3b5b8bf157e32fbea22149b58f10522
#
_entry.id   a3b5b8bf157e32fbea22149b58f10522
#
_cell.length_a   1.000
_cell.length_b   1.000
_cell.length_c   1.000
_cell.angle_alpha   90.00
_cell.angle_beta   90.00
_cell.angle_gamma   90.00
#
_symmetry.space_group_name_H-M   'P 1'
#
loop_
_entity.id
_entity.type
_entity.pdbx_description
1 polymer ?
#
loop_
_entity_poly.entity_id
_entity_poly.type
_entity_poly.pdbx_seq_one_letter_code
_entity_poly.pdbx_strand_id
1 'polypeptide(L)'
;KIYHSYLNSLKSKKLNILEIGVADGSSLKAWSEFFRYSKIIGIDIKDINLKKRKLLKKNIFFHRGSQSDKAFLIELKNKYNKFDIIIDDGSHYPKDVIFTFKELFNSLSINGLYFIEDTQTSYNHFFGGNPFDLKYSNTHMNYFKNLVDTINYKEIPNPFYIKGKYDGLIKNLSFYNNMIVIKKGINDIESNLVLNNSYENKRYQTKVSRN
;
A
#
# COMPACT_ATOMS: atom_id res chain seq x y z
N LYS A 1 5.13 3.48 17.33
CA LYS A 1 6.56 3.39 16.93
C LYS A 1 6.72 3.24 15.42
N ILE A 2 5.94 2.38 14.74
CA ILE A 2 6.06 2.10 13.29
C ILE A 2 5.89 3.38 12.48
N TYR A 3 4.78 4.11 12.64
CA TYR A 3 4.56 5.37 11.94
C TYR A 3 5.70 6.38 12.12
N HIS A 4 6.21 6.51 13.34
CA HIS A 4 7.31 7.45 13.62
C HIS A 4 8.57 7.12 12.81
N SER A 5 8.94 5.83 12.68
CA SER A 5 10.13 5.42 11.92
C SER A 5 10.07 5.77 10.44
N TYR A 6 8.87 5.75 9.84
CA TYR A 6 8.67 6.08 8.43
C TYR A 6 8.37 7.56 8.18
N LEU A 7 7.65 8.21 9.09
CA LEU A 7 7.00 9.49 8.82
C LEU A 7 7.70 10.70 9.44
N ASN A 8 8.56 10.51 10.45
CA ASN A 8 9.18 11.63 11.16
C ASN A 8 10.01 12.55 10.25
N SER A 9 10.74 11.98 9.30
CA SER A 9 11.52 12.76 8.32
C SER A 9 10.66 13.50 7.27
N LEU A 10 9.37 13.19 7.21
CA LEU A 10 8.43 13.74 6.23
C LEU A 10 7.56 14.86 6.80
N LYS A 11 7.55 15.09 8.11
CA LYS A 11 6.60 15.97 8.80
C LYS A 11 6.59 17.43 8.30
N SER A 12 7.71 17.93 7.78
CA SER A 12 7.83 19.28 7.25
C SER A 12 7.59 19.39 5.73
N LYS A 13 7.30 18.28 5.07
CA LYS A 13 7.04 18.26 3.64
C LYS A 13 5.59 18.62 3.32
N LYS A 14 5.36 19.09 2.07
CA LYS A 14 4.02 19.28 1.50
C LYS A 14 3.60 18.00 0.80
N LEU A 15 2.71 17.24 1.41
CA LEU A 15 2.28 15.92 0.97
C LEU A 15 0.77 15.87 0.80
N ASN A 16 0.29 14.93 -0.01
CA ASN A 16 -1.09 14.46 -0.03
C ASN A 16 -1.17 13.15 0.74
N ILE A 17 -1.85 13.15 1.87
CA ILE A 17 -1.99 12.00 2.76
C ILE A 17 -3.44 11.57 2.74
N LEU A 18 -3.70 10.34 2.33
CA LEU A 18 -5.02 9.73 2.29
C LEU A 18 -5.17 8.74 3.45
N GLU A 19 -6.21 8.87 4.23
CA GLU A 19 -6.65 7.91 5.22
C GLU A 19 -8.02 7.36 4.83
N ILE A 20 -8.13 6.05 4.81
CA ILE A 20 -9.33 5.28 4.51
C ILE A 20 -9.84 4.70 5.81
N GLY A 21 -11.11 5.00 6.16
CA GLY A 21 -11.65 4.66 7.47
C GLY A 21 -11.22 5.66 8.54
N VAL A 22 -11.93 6.76 8.65
CA VAL A 22 -11.57 7.83 9.60
C VAL A 22 -12.46 7.86 10.86
N ALA A 23 -13.44 6.97 10.92
CA ALA A 23 -14.36 6.81 12.05
C ALA A 23 -14.91 8.16 12.57
N ASP A 24 -14.44 8.62 13.73
CA ASP A 24 -14.86 9.90 14.30
C ASP A 24 -13.98 11.08 13.88
N GLY A 25 -12.92 10.85 13.09
CA GLY A 25 -11.98 11.84 12.59
C GLY A 25 -10.87 12.23 13.56
N SER A 26 -10.71 11.53 14.67
CA SER A 26 -9.65 11.82 15.65
C SER A 26 -8.25 11.64 15.03
N SER A 27 -8.07 10.64 14.18
CA SER A 27 -6.84 10.40 13.43
C SER A 27 -6.53 11.53 12.45
N LEU A 28 -7.54 12.05 11.71
CA LEU A 28 -7.35 13.20 10.81
C LEU A 28 -6.82 14.43 11.55
N LYS A 29 -7.28 14.64 12.81
CA LYS A 29 -6.78 15.73 13.64
C LYS A 29 -5.31 15.50 13.98
N ALA A 30 -4.95 14.31 14.40
CA ALA A 30 -3.58 13.95 14.74
C ALA A 30 -2.65 14.11 13.53
N TRP A 31 -3.05 13.61 12.36
CA TRP A 31 -2.29 13.79 11.11
C TRP A 31 -2.15 15.25 10.73
N SER A 32 -3.22 16.03 10.85
CA SER A 32 -3.19 17.49 10.54
C SER A 32 -2.23 18.26 11.45
N GLU A 33 -2.07 17.84 12.69
CA GLU A 33 -1.15 18.45 13.65
C GLU A 33 0.30 18.02 13.41
N PHE A 34 0.49 16.76 13.03
CA PHE A 34 1.81 16.23 12.71
C PHE A 34 2.34 16.74 11.36
N PHE A 35 1.48 16.75 10.33
CA PHE A 35 1.82 17.19 8.97
C PHE A 35 1.23 18.56 8.64
N ARG A 36 1.68 19.60 9.29
CA ARG A 36 1.10 20.97 9.22
C ARG A 36 1.09 21.58 7.82
N TYR A 37 1.98 21.12 6.93
CA TYR A 37 2.13 21.67 5.58
C TYR A 37 1.47 20.79 4.51
N SER A 38 0.90 19.67 4.89
CA SER A 38 0.34 18.66 4.01
C SER A 38 -1.18 18.74 3.94
N LYS A 39 -1.77 18.18 2.88
CA LYS A 39 -3.20 17.93 2.78
C LYS A 39 -3.51 16.58 3.42
N ILE A 40 -4.45 16.57 4.34
CA ILE A 40 -4.96 15.39 5.01
C ILE A 40 -6.33 15.09 4.41
N ILE A 41 -6.42 14.01 3.66
CA ILE A 41 -7.60 13.58 2.95
C ILE A 41 -8.14 12.35 3.68
N GLY A 42 -9.36 12.41 4.16
CA GLY A 42 -10.03 11.29 4.83
C GLY A 42 -11.22 10.82 4.02
N ILE A 43 -11.43 9.50 3.95
CA ILE A 43 -12.65 8.91 3.40
C ILE A 43 -13.29 7.96 4.41
N ASP A 44 -14.62 7.94 4.44
CA ASP A 44 -15.41 6.99 5.24
C ASP A 44 -16.79 6.80 4.60
N ILE A 45 -17.40 5.63 4.81
CA ILE A 45 -18.79 5.38 4.41
C ILE A 45 -19.79 6.18 5.23
N LYS A 46 -19.43 6.49 6.48
CA LYS A 46 -20.23 7.31 7.39
C LYS A 46 -19.87 8.77 7.23
N ASP A 47 -20.86 9.63 7.34
CA ASP A 47 -20.61 11.06 7.42
C ASP A 47 -20.07 11.44 8.80
N ILE A 48 -19.06 12.32 8.81
CA ILE A 48 -18.52 12.89 10.04
C ILE A 48 -18.87 14.38 10.11
N ASN A 49 -19.43 14.79 11.22
CA ASN A 49 -19.72 16.20 11.45
C ASN A 49 -18.42 16.95 11.81
N LEU A 50 -17.73 17.45 10.79
CA LEU A 50 -16.45 18.14 10.94
C LEU A 50 -16.52 19.32 11.92
N LYS A 51 -17.63 20.07 11.94
CA LYS A 51 -17.84 21.20 12.84
C LYS A 51 -17.95 20.73 14.29
N LYS A 52 -18.80 19.74 14.57
CA LYS A 52 -19.00 19.16 15.91
C LYS A 52 -17.71 18.54 16.45
N ARG A 53 -16.91 17.94 15.57
CA ARG A 53 -15.63 17.29 15.91
C ARG A 53 -14.43 18.24 15.93
N LYS A 54 -14.65 19.54 15.70
CA LYS A 54 -13.58 20.56 15.63
C LYS A 54 -12.48 20.23 14.58
N LEU A 55 -12.91 19.64 13.46
CA LEU A 55 -12.04 19.23 12.35
C LEU A 55 -12.03 20.23 11.18
N LEU A 56 -12.61 21.42 11.35
CA LEU A 56 -12.58 22.50 10.37
C LEU A 56 -11.19 23.15 10.32
N LYS A 57 -10.20 22.38 9.90
CA LYS A 57 -8.84 22.88 9.64
C LYS A 57 -8.63 23.02 8.13
N LYS A 58 -7.89 24.06 7.72
CA LYS A 58 -7.66 24.37 6.29
C LYS A 58 -7.00 23.24 5.49
N ASN A 59 -6.34 22.31 6.17
CA ASN A 59 -5.62 21.21 5.54
C ASN A 59 -6.33 19.85 5.67
N ILE A 60 -7.53 19.78 6.25
CA ILE A 60 -8.34 18.56 6.33
C ILE A 60 -9.43 18.60 5.25
N PHE A 61 -9.51 17.52 4.47
CA PHE A 61 -10.49 17.30 3.41
C PHE A 61 -11.16 15.94 3.63
N PHE A 62 -12.46 15.95 3.87
CA PHE A 62 -13.23 14.73 4.08
C PHE A 62 -14.15 14.47 2.87
N HIS A 63 -14.22 13.21 2.46
CA HIS A 63 -15.12 12.75 1.42
C HIS A 63 -15.88 11.52 1.91
N ARG A 64 -17.21 11.59 1.87
CA ARG A 64 -18.03 10.44 2.17
C ARG A 64 -18.07 9.49 0.98
N GLY A 65 -17.66 8.25 1.17
CA GLY A 65 -17.67 7.22 0.14
C GLY A 65 -17.05 5.91 0.61
N SER A 66 -17.25 4.86 -0.16
CA SER A 66 -16.75 3.53 0.14
C SER A 66 -15.40 3.25 -0.53
N GLN A 67 -14.49 2.62 0.20
CA GLN A 67 -13.24 2.10 -0.38
C GLN A 67 -13.47 0.99 -1.41
N SER A 68 -14.66 0.37 -1.41
CA SER A 68 -15.06 -0.67 -2.38
C SER A 68 -15.79 -0.09 -3.60
N ASP A 69 -16.03 1.23 -3.64
CA ASP A 69 -16.65 1.89 -4.78
C ASP A 69 -15.60 2.38 -5.76
N LYS A 70 -15.53 1.72 -6.92
CA LYS A 70 -14.57 2.05 -7.98
C LYS A 70 -14.77 3.46 -8.54
N ALA A 71 -16.02 3.88 -8.75
CA ALA A 71 -16.32 5.20 -9.32
C ALA A 71 -15.87 6.30 -8.35
N PHE A 72 -16.18 6.16 -7.06
CA PHE A 72 -15.73 7.07 -6.01
C PHE A 72 -14.21 7.15 -5.93
N LEU A 73 -13.49 6.02 -5.98
CA LEU A 73 -12.04 6.03 -5.96
C LEU A 73 -11.42 6.67 -7.22
N ILE A 74 -12.09 6.54 -8.38
CA ILE A 74 -11.68 7.23 -9.61
C ILE A 74 -11.82 8.75 -9.45
N GLU A 75 -12.96 9.23 -8.95
CA GLU A 75 -13.18 10.66 -8.67
C GLU A 75 -12.13 11.20 -7.69
N LEU A 76 -11.82 10.45 -6.63
CA LEU A 76 -10.81 10.82 -5.65
C LEU A 76 -9.42 10.93 -6.30
N LYS A 77 -9.04 9.96 -7.13
CA LYS A 77 -7.78 9.97 -7.90
C LYS A 77 -7.71 11.18 -8.84
N ASN A 78 -8.78 11.48 -9.54
CA ASN A 78 -8.84 12.62 -10.46
C ASN A 78 -8.69 13.96 -9.72
N LYS A 79 -9.28 14.06 -8.53
CA LYS A 79 -9.23 15.27 -7.70
C LYS A 79 -7.84 15.55 -7.13
N TYR A 80 -7.14 14.51 -6.69
CA TYR A 80 -5.86 14.66 -5.97
C TYR A 80 -4.64 14.25 -6.79
N ASN A 81 -4.83 13.57 -7.92
CA ASN A 81 -3.83 13.05 -8.85
C ASN A 81 -2.87 12.02 -8.19
N LYS A 82 -2.12 12.42 -7.17
CA LYS A 82 -1.15 11.57 -6.46
C LYS A 82 -1.32 11.68 -4.95
N PHE A 83 -1.03 10.57 -4.27
CA PHE A 83 -0.91 10.48 -2.81
C PHE A 83 0.52 10.10 -2.45
N ASP A 84 1.09 10.75 -1.45
CA ASP A 84 2.43 10.44 -0.97
C ASP A 84 2.40 9.41 0.15
N ILE A 85 1.31 9.41 0.91
CA ILE A 85 1.04 8.42 1.96
C ILE A 85 -0.42 8.00 1.82
N ILE A 86 -0.66 6.68 1.86
CA ILE A 86 -1.98 6.08 1.97
C ILE A 86 -2.01 5.22 3.22
N ILE A 87 -3.04 5.38 4.04
CA ILE A 87 -3.30 4.60 5.25
C ILE A 87 -4.65 3.93 5.05
N ASP A 88 -4.67 2.61 4.98
CA ASP A 88 -5.87 1.80 4.86
C ASP A 88 -6.21 1.21 6.24
N ASP A 89 -7.10 1.89 6.92
CA ASP A 89 -7.70 1.56 8.23
C ASP A 89 -9.23 1.47 8.11
N GLY A 90 -9.68 0.96 6.96
CA GLY A 90 -11.09 1.01 6.55
C GLY A 90 -11.93 -0.16 7.04
N SER A 91 -12.42 -0.97 6.09
CA SER A 91 -13.34 -2.08 6.40
C SER A 91 -12.67 -3.29 7.03
N HIS A 92 -11.37 -3.45 6.86
CA HIS A 92 -10.54 -4.59 7.24
C HIS A 92 -10.95 -5.93 6.61
N TYR A 93 -11.95 -5.95 5.70
CA TYR A 93 -12.25 -7.14 4.91
C TYR A 93 -11.18 -7.35 3.86
N PRO A 94 -10.57 -8.55 3.74
CA PRO A 94 -9.50 -8.83 2.79
C PRO A 94 -9.81 -8.41 1.36
N LYS A 95 -11.04 -8.67 0.89
CA LYS A 95 -11.48 -8.28 -0.46
C LYS A 95 -11.41 -6.77 -0.70
N ASP A 96 -11.81 -5.99 0.29
CA ASP A 96 -11.88 -4.53 0.17
C ASP A 96 -10.47 -3.92 0.24
N VAL A 97 -9.63 -4.39 1.17
CA VAL A 97 -8.23 -3.96 1.30
C VAL A 97 -7.44 -4.27 0.02
N ILE A 98 -7.59 -5.48 -0.53
CA ILE A 98 -6.93 -5.86 -1.78
C ILE A 98 -7.45 -5.03 -2.96
N PHE A 99 -8.77 -4.80 -3.02
CA PHE A 99 -9.38 -3.97 -4.06
C PHE A 99 -8.85 -2.54 -3.99
N THR A 100 -8.87 -1.93 -2.81
CA THR A 100 -8.40 -0.56 -2.59
C THR A 100 -6.93 -0.40 -2.98
N PHE A 101 -6.09 -1.34 -2.55
CA PHE A 101 -4.68 -1.36 -2.95
C PHE A 101 -4.52 -1.41 -4.47
N LYS A 102 -5.24 -2.30 -5.15
CA LYS A 102 -5.19 -2.43 -6.62
C LYS A 102 -5.59 -1.15 -7.34
N GLU A 103 -6.60 -0.45 -6.82
CA GLU A 103 -7.10 0.79 -7.41
C GLU A 103 -6.19 2.00 -7.13
N LEU A 104 -5.61 2.09 -5.93
CA LEU A 104 -4.88 3.28 -5.50
C LEU A 104 -3.37 3.21 -5.69
N PHE A 105 -2.78 2.02 -5.85
CA PHE A 105 -1.32 1.87 -5.95
C PHE A 105 -0.70 2.71 -7.08
N ASN A 106 -1.36 2.82 -8.23
CA ASN A 106 -0.85 3.63 -9.34
C ASN A 106 -0.86 5.14 -9.00
N SER A 107 -1.77 5.57 -8.13
CA SER A 107 -1.85 6.96 -7.66
C SER A 107 -0.94 7.24 -6.45
N LEU A 108 -0.27 6.23 -5.91
CA LEU A 108 0.78 6.44 -4.92
C LEU A 108 2.01 7.02 -5.64
N SER A 109 2.60 8.06 -5.09
CA SER A 109 3.81 8.71 -5.60
C SER A 109 5.01 7.76 -5.59
N ILE A 110 6.00 7.98 -6.44
CA ILE A 110 7.29 7.30 -6.31
C ILE A 110 7.92 7.69 -4.97
N ASN A 111 8.45 6.71 -4.25
CA ASN A 111 8.87 6.77 -2.85
C ASN A 111 7.73 6.99 -1.84
N GLY A 112 6.48 6.94 -2.27
CA GLY A 112 5.30 6.97 -1.41
C GLY A 112 5.16 5.71 -0.56
N LEU A 113 4.38 5.83 0.50
CA LEU A 113 4.16 4.78 1.50
C LEU A 113 2.68 4.39 1.54
N TYR A 114 2.42 3.08 1.56
CA TYR A 114 1.08 2.52 1.75
C TYR A 114 1.09 1.70 3.04
N PHE A 115 0.30 2.11 4.02
CA PHE A 115 0.10 1.42 5.28
C PHE A 115 -1.21 0.65 5.23
N ILE A 116 -1.22 -0.56 5.74
CA ILE A 116 -2.43 -1.39 5.90
C ILE A 116 -2.49 -1.77 7.36
N GLU A 117 -3.55 -1.36 8.03
CA GLU A 117 -3.78 -1.64 9.44
C GLU A 117 -4.66 -2.89 9.64
N ASP A 118 -4.72 -3.36 10.85
CA ASP A 118 -5.58 -4.45 11.31
C ASP A 118 -5.48 -5.73 10.50
N THR A 119 -4.23 -6.09 10.09
CA THR A 119 -3.97 -7.26 9.26
C THR A 119 -4.28 -8.60 9.95
N GLN A 120 -4.52 -8.62 11.28
CA GLN A 120 -5.01 -9.79 12.01
C GLN A 120 -6.38 -10.27 11.54
N THR A 121 -7.16 -9.42 10.88
CA THR A 121 -8.45 -9.80 10.29
C THR A 121 -8.31 -10.86 9.20
N SER A 122 -7.10 -11.02 8.61
CA SER A 122 -6.76 -12.14 7.73
C SER A 122 -6.96 -13.52 8.39
N TYR A 123 -6.92 -13.59 9.70
CA TYR A 123 -7.08 -14.82 10.50
C TYR A 123 -8.44 -14.91 11.16
N ASN A 124 -9.35 -13.97 10.89
CA ASN A 124 -10.66 -13.90 11.50
C ASN A 124 -11.77 -14.14 10.46
N HIS A 125 -12.50 -15.25 10.62
CA HIS A 125 -13.57 -15.62 9.69
C HIS A 125 -14.71 -14.61 9.62
N PHE A 126 -14.99 -13.84 10.69
CA PHE A 126 -16.00 -12.77 10.68
C PHE A 126 -15.65 -11.64 9.71
N PHE A 127 -14.38 -11.47 9.38
CA PHE A 127 -13.90 -10.54 8.36
C PHE A 127 -13.59 -11.21 7.02
N GLY A 128 -13.96 -12.49 6.84
CA GLY A 128 -13.63 -13.26 5.64
C GLY A 128 -12.19 -13.76 5.60
N GLY A 129 -11.50 -13.73 6.73
CA GLY A 129 -10.19 -14.34 6.92
C GLY A 129 -10.29 -15.85 7.18
N ASN A 130 -9.16 -16.54 7.21
CA ASN A 130 -9.10 -17.98 7.47
C ASN A 130 -8.02 -18.30 8.52
N PRO A 131 -8.40 -18.70 9.75
CA PRO A 131 -7.45 -19.07 10.81
C PRO A 131 -6.85 -20.47 10.62
N PHE A 132 -7.49 -21.32 9.81
CA PHE A 132 -7.11 -22.74 9.65
C PHE A 132 -6.20 -22.96 8.44
N ASP A 133 -6.25 -22.08 7.45
CA ASP A 133 -5.38 -22.14 6.27
C ASP A 133 -4.62 -20.81 6.08
N LEU A 134 -3.37 -20.80 6.55
CA LEU A 134 -2.48 -19.64 6.45
C LEU A 134 -2.03 -19.35 5.01
N LYS A 135 -2.32 -20.26 4.05
CA LYS A 135 -2.06 -20.09 2.62
C LYS A 135 -3.30 -19.70 1.83
N TYR A 136 -4.43 -19.50 2.51
CA TYR A 136 -5.67 -19.11 1.86
C TYR A 136 -5.49 -17.80 1.05
N SER A 137 -5.63 -17.92 -0.26
CA SER A 137 -5.26 -16.88 -1.23
C SER A 137 -6.07 -15.60 -1.10
N ASN A 138 -7.29 -15.68 -0.53
CA ASN A 138 -8.21 -14.55 -0.45
C ASN A 138 -8.02 -13.68 0.79
N THR A 139 -6.99 -13.94 1.62
CA THR A 139 -6.63 -13.05 2.72
C THR A 139 -5.67 -11.95 2.24
N HIS A 140 -5.81 -10.75 2.77
CA HIS A 140 -4.87 -9.68 2.42
C HIS A 140 -3.44 -10.00 2.90
N MET A 141 -3.27 -10.66 4.06
CA MET A 141 -1.94 -11.10 4.51
C MET A 141 -1.26 -11.99 3.46
N ASN A 142 -2.00 -12.98 2.91
CA ASN A 142 -1.41 -13.86 1.91
C ASN A 142 -1.22 -13.17 0.55
N TYR A 143 -2.15 -12.30 0.17
CA TYR A 143 -2.00 -11.48 -1.02
C TYR A 143 -0.71 -10.66 -0.98
N PHE A 144 -0.44 -9.95 0.13
CA PHE A 144 0.76 -9.12 0.24
C PHE A 144 2.03 -9.93 0.44
N LYS A 145 2.00 -11.11 1.07
CA LYS A 145 3.15 -12.04 1.07
C LYS A 145 3.57 -12.43 -0.34
N ASN A 146 2.61 -12.68 -1.23
CA ASN A 146 2.91 -13.05 -2.61
C ASN A 146 3.51 -11.90 -3.45
N LEU A 147 3.41 -10.65 -2.98
CA LEU A 147 4.08 -9.52 -3.65
C LEU A 147 5.60 -9.46 -3.37
N VAL A 148 6.13 -10.30 -2.47
CA VAL A 148 7.58 -10.37 -2.22
C VAL A 148 8.34 -10.72 -3.51
N ASP A 149 7.79 -11.61 -4.33
CA ASP A 149 8.41 -12.02 -5.59
C ASP A 149 8.54 -10.86 -6.59
N THR A 150 7.66 -9.85 -6.50
CA THR A 150 7.72 -8.67 -7.36
C THR A 150 8.96 -7.80 -7.10
N ILE A 151 9.54 -7.89 -5.91
CA ILE A 151 10.77 -7.19 -5.55
C ILE A 151 11.96 -7.84 -6.26
N ASN A 152 11.92 -9.17 -6.36
CA ASN A 152 12.99 -9.99 -6.90
C ASN A 152 12.72 -10.46 -8.34
N TYR A 153 11.80 -9.83 -9.05
CA TYR A 153 11.33 -10.33 -10.36
C TYR A 153 12.46 -10.51 -11.38
N LYS A 154 13.55 -9.75 -11.29
CA LYS A 154 14.71 -9.89 -12.16
C LYS A 154 15.56 -11.13 -11.86
N GLU A 155 15.42 -11.68 -10.65
CA GLU A 155 16.15 -12.88 -10.20
C GLU A 155 15.41 -14.18 -10.55
N ILE A 156 14.20 -14.10 -11.14
CA ILE A 156 13.42 -15.28 -11.49
C ILE A 156 13.94 -15.88 -12.80
N PRO A 157 14.62 -17.04 -12.79
CA PRO A 157 15.26 -17.60 -13.97
C PRO A 157 14.27 -18.41 -14.83
N ASN A 158 13.04 -17.92 -14.97
CA ASN A 158 12.01 -18.56 -15.75
C ASN A 158 11.84 -17.84 -17.09
N PRO A 159 12.18 -18.48 -18.24
CA PRO A 159 12.05 -17.87 -19.55
C PRO A 159 10.60 -17.56 -19.95
N PHE A 160 9.62 -18.19 -19.28
CA PHE A 160 8.19 -17.95 -19.48
C PHE A 160 7.60 -16.99 -18.44
N TYR A 161 8.42 -16.36 -17.60
CA TYR A 161 7.94 -15.41 -16.62
C TYR A 161 7.32 -14.19 -17.32
N ILE A 162 6.04 -13.96 -17.03
CA ILE A 162 5.31 -12.80 -17.52
C ILE A 162 5.37 -11.72 -16.44
N LYS A 163 5.95 -10.58 -16.77
CA LYS A 163 6.08 -9.43 -15.87
C LYS A 163 4.71 -9.00 -15.32
N GLY A 164 4.60 -9.02 -14.01
CA GLY A 164 3.41 -8.61 -13.28
C GLY A 164 3.26 -7.10 -13.17
N LYS A 165 2.06 -6.65 -12.80
CA LYS A 165 1.70 -5.22 -12.66
C LYS A 165 2.62 -4.43 -11.71
N TYR A 166 3.14 -5.08 -10.68
CA TYR A 166 3.90 -4.43 -9.61
C TYR A 166 5.41 -4.64 -9.71
N ASP A 167 5.86 -5.45 -10.67
CA ASP A 167 7.27 -5.74 -10.86
C ASP A 167 8.06 -4.48 -11.18
N GLY A 168 9.11 -4.26 -10.41
CA GLY A 168 9.94 -3.06 -10.50
C GLY A 168 9.31 -1.81 -9.90
N LEU A 169 8.10 -1.89 -9.30
CA LEU A 169 7.41 -0.76 -8.70
C LEU A 169 7.30 -0.84 -7.17
N ILE A 170 7.59 -1.99 -6.57
CA ILE A 170 7.67 -2.16 -5.12
C ILE A 170 9.14 -2.22 -4.72
N LYS A 171 9.55 -1.29 -3.87
CA LYS A 171 10.93 -1.20 -3.38
C LYS A 171 11.14 -1.93 -2.07
N ASN A 172 10.10 -2.00 -1.24
CA ASN A 172 10.14 -2.65 0.07
C ASN A 172 8.75 -3.07 0.51
N LEU A 173 8.68 -4.21 1.17
CA LEU A 173 7.54 -4.73 1.91
C LEU A 173 7.99 -5.02 3.34
N SER A 174 7.33 -4.43 4.32
CA SER A 174 7.61 -4.66 5.73
C SER A 174 6.36 -5.17 6.44
N PHE A 175 6.48 -6.28 7.14
CA PHE A 175 5.41 -6.88 7.91
C PHE A 175 5.67 -6.68 9.40
N TYR A 176 4.70 -6.12 10.08
CA TYR A 176 4.69 -5.92 11.53
C TYR A 176 3.49 -6.61 12.16
N ASN A 177 3.44 -6.66 13.48
CA ASN A 177 2.22 -7.11 14.15
C ASN A 177 1.06 -6.15 13.77
N ASN A 178 0.03 -6.72 13.15
CA ASN A 178 -1.19 -6.03 12.70
C ASN A 178 -0.98 -4.89 11.68
N MET A 179 0.19 -4.81 11.02
CA MET A 179 0.43 -3.77 10.03
C MET A 179 1.36 -4.25 8.90
N ILE A 180 1.04 -3.86 7.69
CA ILE A 180 1.93 -4.01 6.52
C ILE A 180 2.27 -2.62 6.00
N VAL A 181 3.54 -2.39 5.66
CA VAL A 181 4.01 -1.15 5.03
C VAL A 181 4.64 -1.47 3.69
N ILE A 182 4.16 -0.82 2.65
CA ILE A 182 4.65 -0.97 1.28
C ILE A 182 5.26 0.35 0.84
N LYS A 183 6.51 0.31 0.42
CA LYS A 183 7.17 1.46 -0.20
C LYS A 183 7.17 1.30 -1.70
N LYS A 184 6.48 2.20 -2.40
CA LYS A 184 6.55 2.29 -3.85
C LYS A 184 7.88 2.92 -4.28
N GLY A 185 8.45 2.43 -5.35
CA GLY A 185 9.68 3.00 -5.92
C GLY A 185 10.11 2.23 -7.14
N ILE A 186 11.03 2.80 -7.88
CA ILE A 186 11.66 2.10 -9.00
C ILE A 186 12.63 1.09 -8.40
N ASN A 187 12.42 -0.18 -8.71
CA ASN A 187 13.29 -1.28 -8.34
C ASN A 187 13.82 -1.93 -9.62
N ASP A 188 14.89 -1.34 -10.13
CA ASP A 188 15.54 -1.74 -11.38
C ASP A 188 16.98 -2.22 -11.16
N ILE A 189 17.31 -2.57 -9.91
CA ILE A 189 18.63 -3.10 -9.53
C ILE A 189 18.90 -4.36 -10.38
N GLU A 190 20.06 -4.39 -11.02
CA GLU A 190 20.51 -5.56 -11.76
C GLU A 190 20.88 -6.69 -10.80
N SER A 191 20.79 -7.94 -11.30
CA SER A 191 21.18 -9.11 -10.53
C SER A 191 22.66 -9.00 -10.11
N ASN A 192 22.93 -9.33 -8.86
CA ASN A 192 24.29 -9.43 -8.34
C ASN A 192 24.78 -10.89 -8.28
N LEU A 193 24.15 -11.78 -9.06
CA LEU A 193 24.53 -13.16 -9.12
C LEU A 193 25.97 -13.31 -9.58
N VAL A 194 26.79 -13.97 -8.76
CA VAL A 194 28.19 -14.29 -9.04
C VAL A 194 28.27 -15.78 -9.39
N LEU A 195 28.71 -16.08 -10.61
CA LEU A 195 28.97 -17.44 -11.06
C LEU A 195 30.49 -17.61 -11.22
N ASN A 196 31.02 -18.71 -10.67
CA ASN A 196 32.46 -19.04 -10.80
C ASN A 196 33.41 -17.91 -10.41
N ASN A 197 33.08 -17.17 -9.31
CA ASN A 197 33.82 -16.00 -8.83
C ASN A 197 33.92 -14.85 -9.82
N SER A 198 33.06 -14.81 -10.84
CA SER A 198 32.94 -13.71 -11.77
C SER A 198 31.53 -13.09 -11.72
N TYR A 199 31.44 -11.77 -11.82
CA TYR A 199 30.18 -11.10 -12.02
C TYR A 199 29.72 -11.29 -13.46
N GLU A 200 28.72 -12.11 -13.68
CA GLU A 200 28.08 -12.21 -14.98
C GLU A 200 26.83 -11.29 -15.01
N ASN A 201 26.96 -10.16 -15.66
CA ASN A 201 25.81 -9.27 -15.97
C ASN A 201 24.87 -9.87 -17.03
N LYS A 202 24.97 -11.16 -17.31
CA LYS A 202 24.15 -11.83 -18.30
C LYS A 202 22.92 -12.42 -17.64
N ARG A 203 21.74 -11.93 -18.05
CA ARG A 203 20.49 -12.64 -17.87
C ARG A 203 20.71 -14.10 -18.25
N TYR A 204 20.28 -15.03 -17.41
CA TYR A 204 20.26 -16.46 -17.75
C TYR A 204 19.54 -16.65 -19.08
N GLN A 205 20.29 -16.78 -20.15
CA GLN A 205 19.79 -17.43 -21.34
C GLN A 205 19.91 -18.93 -21.08
N THR A 206 18.85 -19.54 -20.54
CA THR A 206 18.72 -20.98 -20.59
C THR A 206 18.67 -21.35 -22.07
N LYS A 207 19.80 -21.82 -22.60
CA LYS A 207 19.78 -22.60 -23.82
C LYS A 207 19.01 -23.88 -23.52
N VAL A 208 17.71 -23.86 -23.80
CA VAL A 208 16.97 -25.10 -23.94
C VAL A 208 17.56 -25.78 -25.17
N SER A 209 18.45 -26.74 -24.95
CA SER A 209 18.88 -27.65 -26.00
C SER A 209 17.62 -28.39 -26.48
N ARG A 210 17.15 -28.04 -27.66
CA ARG A 210 16.18 -28.85 -28.38
C ARG A 210 16.90 -30.14 -28.76
N ASN A 211 16.62 -31.25 -28.03
CA ASN A 211 16.76 -32.60 -28.54
C ASN A 211 15.39 -33.06 -29.00
#